data_1835f80811891f44821c895fc2f52050
#
_entry.id   1835f80811891f44821c895fc2f52050
#
_cell.length_a   1.000
_cell.length_b   1.000
_cell.length_c   1.000
_cell.angle_alpha   90.00
_cell.angle_beta   90.00
_cell.angle_gamma   90.00
#
_symmetry.space_group_name_H-M   'P 1'
#
loop_
_entity.id
_entity.type
_entity.pdbx_description
1 polymer ?
#
loop_
_entity_poly.entity_id
_entity_poly.type
_entity_poly.pdbx_seq_one_letter_code
_entity_poly.pdbx_strand_id
1 'polypeptide(L)'
;MRYWTVSEARAYLPRVRELAECIRHAAKLRAGEAGSTNGKRAPILDAQEALEELQAGDIVFRDAMTGLLDFHAKGADGVVYFLCWRLDEDDLGFWHLPSEGFPGRKPLPRDPE
;
A
#
# COMPACT_ATOMS: atom_id res chain seq x y z
N MET A 1 -15.48 -2.46 8.91
CA MET A 1 -14.23 -1.73 8.54
C MET A 1 -13.10 -2.17 9.43
N ARG A 2 -12.00 -2.56 8.84
CA ARG A 2 -10.80 -2.92 9.59
C ARG A 2 -9.92 -1.71 9.81
N TYR A 3 -9.49 -1.50 11.06
CA TYR A 3 -8.50 -0.49 11.40
C TYR A 3 -7.21 -1.18 11.80
N TRP A 4 -6.09 -0.73 11.24
CA TRP A 4 -4.77 -1.33 11.43
C TRP A 4 -3.98 -0.54 12.46
N THR A 5 -3.23 -1.24 13.30
CA THR A 5 -2.17 -0.59 14.08
C THR A 5 -0.92 -0.51 13.20
N VAL A 6 0.02 0.34 13.59
CA VAL A 6 1.29 0.43 12.87
C VAL A 6 2.01 -0.93 12.89
N SER A 7 2.01 -1.62 14.03
CA SER A 7 2.64 -2.93 14.15
C SER A 7 2.01 -3.96 13.22
N GLU A 8 0.67 -3.99 13.16
CA GLU A 8 -0.04 -4.91 12.28
C GLU A 8 0.26 -4.61 10.80
N ALA A 9 0.24 -3.34 10.43
CA ALA A 9 0.50 -2.93 9.06
C ALA A 9 1.94 -3.27 8.66
N ARG A 10 2.90 -3.02 9.53
CA ARG A 10 4.30 -3.38 9.29
C ARG A 10 4.49 -4.89 9.14
N ALA A 11 3.81 -5.67 9.95
CA ALA A 11 3.89 -7.13 9.89
C ALA A 11 3.32 -7.65 8.57
N TYR A 12 2.31 -6.99 8.01
CA TYR A 12 1.69 -7.39 6.75
C TYR A 12 2.43 -6.81 5.52
N LEU A 13 3.34 -5.90 5.72
CA LEU A 13 4.00 -5.16 4.63
C LEU A 13 4.70 -6.06 3.59
N PRO A 14 5.38 -7.15 3.95
CA PRO A 14 5.96 -8.04 2.95
C PRO A 14 4.91 -8.58 1.96
N ARG A 15 3.74 -8.94 2.46
CA ARG A 15 2.65 -9.40 1.61
C ARG A 15 2.07 -8.27 0.77
N VAL A 16 1.88 -7.10 1.37
CA VAL A 16 1.40 -5.90 0.68
C VAL A 16 2.33 -5.55 -0.48
N ARG A 17 3.63 -5.67 -0.25
CA ARG A 17 4.63 -5.42 -1.30
C ARG A 17 4.42 -6.37 -2.49
N GLU A 18 4.22 -7.66 -2.24
CA GLU A 18 3.96 -8.63 -3.30
C GLU A 18 2.70 -8.25 -4.09
N LEU A 19 1.63 -7.87 -3.38
CA LEU A 19 0.37 -7.49 -4.01
C LEU A 19 0.51 -6.22 -4.86
N ALA A 20 1.17 -5.21 -4.31
CA ALA A 20 1.39 -3.95 -5.02
C ALA A 20 2.28 -4.13 -6.26
N GLU A 21 3.30 -4.95 -6.16
CA GLU A 21 4.17 -5.26 -7.29
C GLU A 21 3.41 -5.97 -8.41
N CYS A 22 2.52 -6.89 -8.04
CA CYS A 22 1.66 -7.59 -8.99
C CYS A 22 0.78 -6.61 -9.77
N ILE A 23 0.15 -5.67 -9.06
CA ILE A 23 -0.72 -4.66 -9.67
C ILE A 23 0.09 -3.72 -10.55
N ARG A 24 1.27 -3.28 -10.09
CA ARG A 24 2.15 -2.42 -10.88
C ARG A 24 2.61 -3.10 -12.17
N HIS A 25 2.96 -4.40 -12.07
CA HIS A 25 3.37 -5.16 -13.25
C HIS A 25 2.27 -5.17 -14.32
N ALA A 26 1.02 -5.43 -13.91
CA ALA A 26 -0.12 -5.41 -14.83
C ALA A 26 -0.35 -4.04 -15.43
N ALA A 27 -0.20 -2.97 -14.63
CA ALA A 27 -0.35 -1.60 -15.11
C ALA A 27 0.72 -1.24 -16.15
N LYS A 28 1.96 -1.67 -15.91
CA LYS A 28 3.06 -1.43 -16.84
C LYS A 28 2.86 -2.19 -18.15
N LEU A 29 2.35 -3.41 -18.09
CA LEU A 29 2.03 -4.17 -19.31
C LEU A 29 0.99 -3.44 -20.15
N ARG A 30 -0.07 -2.93 -19.52
CA ARG A 30 -1.12 -2.19 -20.23
C ARG A 30 -0.60 -0.88 -20.83
N ALA A 31 0.36 -0.27 -20.18
CA ALA A 31 0.97 0.97 -20.68
C ALA A 31 2.04 0.70 -21.73
N GLY A 32 2.37 -0.56 -22.00
CA GLY A 32 3.42 -0.92 -22.93
C GLY A 32 4.83 -0.72 -22.41
N GLU A 33 4.99 -0.48 -21.12
CA GLU A 33 6.30 -0.19 -20.52
C GLU A 33 7.07 -1.43 -20.11
N ALA A 34 6.38 -2.53 -19.85
CA ALA A 34 7.00 -3.77 -19.41
C ALA A 34 7.24 -4.70 -20.59
N GLY A 35 7.89 -4.20 -21.63
CA GLY A 35 8.11 -4.94 -22.88
C GLY A 35 9.00 -6.16 -22.75
N SER A 36 9.72 -6.27 -21.66
CA SER A 36 10.62 -7.39 -21.45
C SER A 36 10.68 -7.73 -19.98
N THR A 37 10.61 -9.00 -19.67
CA THR A 37 10.74 -9.47 -18.30
C THR A 37 12.19 -9.56 -17.85
N ASN A 38 13.13 -9.69 -18.79
CA ASN A 38 14.56 -9.71 -18.51
C ASN A 38 14.94 -10.57 -17.30
N GLY A 39 14.39 -11.78 -17.25
CA GLY A 39 14.69 -12.72 -16.18
C GLY A 39 13.87 -12.53 -14.91
N LYS A 40 13.05 -11.51 -14.84
CA LYS A 40 12.12 -11.36 -13.71
C LYS A 40 10.96 -12.32 -13.88
N ARG A 41 10.61 -12.98 -12.80
CA ARG A 41 9.47 -13.89 -12.82
C ARG A 41 8.18 -13.09 -12.92
N ALA A 42 7.24 -13.61 -13.68
CA ALA A 42 5.89 -13.08 -13.66
C ALA A 42 5.29 -13.28 -12.27
N PRO A 43 4.47 -12.34 -11.77
CA PRO A 43 3.78 -12.53 -10.50
C PRO A 43 2.90 -13.78 -10.53
N ILE A 44 2.83 -14.50 -9.42
CA ILE A 44 2.01 -15.71 -9.29
C ILE A 44 0.52 -15.35 -9.30
N LEU A 45 0.18 -14.26 -8.61
CA LEU A 45 -1.19 -13.76 -8.54
C LEU A 45 -1.47 -12.85 -9.72
N ASP A 46 -2.71 -12.83 -10.20
CA ASP A 46 -3.10 -11.79 -11.13
C ASP A 46 -3.47 -10.51 -10.36
N ALA A 47 -3.53 -9.40 -11.10
CA ALA A 47 -3.75 -8.09 -10.51
C ALA A 47 -5.12 -7.97 -9.85
N GLN A 48 -6.14 -8.64 -10.39
CA GLN A 48 -7.48 -8.61 -9.82
C GLN A 48 -7.50 -9.29 -8.46
N GLU A 49 -6.88 -10.47 -8.35
CA GLU A 49 -6.78 -11.18 -7.07
C GLU A 49 -6.01 -10.38 -6.04
N ALA A 50 -4.91 -9.74 -6.47
CA ALA A 50 -4.11 -8.89 -5.59
C ALA A 50 -4.93 -7.71 -5.05
N LEU A 51 -5.69 -7.06 -5.93
CA LEU A 51 -6.54 -5.94 -5.52
C LEU A 51 -7.64 -6.39 -4.56
N GLU A 52 -8.23 -7.55 -4.81
CA GLU A 52 -9.26 -8.11 -3.93
C GLU A 52 -8.73 -8.40 -2.53
N GLU A 53 -7.51 -8.91 -2.44
CA GLU A 53 -6.91 -9.17 -1.13
C GLU A 53 -6.68 -7.86 -0.36
N LEU A 54 -6.21 -6.81 -1.03
CA LEU A 54 -6.04 -5.51 -0.40
C LEU A 54 -7.38 -4.94 0.08
N GLN A 55 -8.40 -5.03 -0.77
CA GLN A 55 -9.75 -4.54 -0.43
C GLN A 55 -10.35 -5.31 0.74
N ALA A 56 -10.09 -6.61 0.82
CA ALA A 56 -10.57 -7.42 1.93
C ALA A 56 -9.98 -6.99 3.28
N GLY A 57 -8.81 -6.37 3.27
CA GLY A 57 -8.18 -5.79 4.46
C GLY A 57 -8.51 -4.32 4.67
N ASP A 58 -9.45 -3.77 3.90
CA ASP A 58 -9.78 -2.34 3.92
C ASP A 58 -8.57 -1.45 3.65
N ILE A 59 -7.67 -1.91 2.78
CA ILE A 59 -6.52 -1.15 2.32
C ILE A 59 -6.91 -0.47 1.01
N VAL A 60 -6.76 0.84 0.96
CA VAL A 60 -7.15 1.64 -0.21
C VAL A 60 -5.96 1.76 -1.15
N PHE A 61 -6.07 1.17 -2.33
CA PHE A 61 -5.03 1.23 -3.35
C PHE A 61 -5.24 2.50 -4.19
N ARG A 62 -4.25 3.39 -4.19
CA ARG A 62 -4.41 4.73 -4.77
C ARG A 62 -3.81 4.88 -6.17
N ASP A 63 -2.62 4.29 -6.39
CA ASP A 63 -1.93 4.47 -7.66
C ASP A 63 -1.12 3.23 -8.00
N ALA A 64 -1.43 2.64 -9.16
CA ALA A 64 -0.82 1.38 -9.58
C ALA A 64 0.65 1.51 -9.94
N MET A 65 1.04 2.64 -10.52
CA MET A 65 2.42 2.81 -11.01
C MET A 65 3.43 2.99 -9.88
N THR A 66 3.05 3.67 -8.81
CA THR A 66 3.91 3.87 -7.64
C THR A 66 3.66 2.86 -6.54
N GLY A 67 2.53 2.14 -6.61
CA GLY A 67 2.12 1.25 -5.54
C GLY A 67 1.66 1.99 -4.30
N LEU A 68 1.18 3.21 -4.45
CA LEU A 68 0.71 4.05 -3.34
C LEU A 68 -0.57 3.48 -2.76
N LEU A 69 -0.60 3.30 -1.45
CA LEU A 69 -1.77 2.78 -0.76
C LEU A 69 -1.86 3.32 0.66
N ASP A 70 -3.05 3.19 1.24
CA ASP A 70 -3.38 3.66 2.58
C ASP A 70 -4.06 2.56 3.38
N PHE A 71 -3.56 2.35 4.61
CA PHE A 71 -4.24 1.49 5.59
C PHE A 71 -5.13 2.39 6.44
N HIS A 72 -6.38 1.98 6.69
CA HIS A 72 -7.23 2.67 7.65
C HIS A 72 -6.69 2.44 9.07
N ALA A 73 -6.60 3.49 9.85
CA ALA A 73 -6.19 3.43 11.24
C ALA A 73 -7.09 4.33 12.08
N LYS A 74 -7.13 4.09 13.37
CA LYS A 74 -7.94 4.90 14.29
C LYS A 74 -7.14 5.17 15.54
N GLY A 75 -7.02 6.43 15.91
CA GLY A 75 -6.32 6.84 17.12
C GLY A 75 -7.12 6.56 18.38
N ALA A 76 -6.47 6.70 19.52
CA ALA A 76 -7.11 6.53 20.82
C ALA A 76 -8.27 7.50 21.03
N ASP A 77 -8.23 8.64 20.36
CA ASP A 77 -9.28 9.66 20.38
C ASP A 77 -10.47 9.33 19.45
N GLY A 78 -10.39 8.20 18.75
CA GLY A 78 -11.42 7.80 17.79
C GLY A 78 -11.31 8.45 16.43
N VAL A 79 -10.31 9.28 16.19
CA VAL A 79 -10.11 9.93 14.91
C VAL A 79 -9.47 8.96 13.91
N VAL A 80 -10.09 8.82 12.74
CA VAL A 80 -9.57 7.98 11.66
C VAL A 80 -8.46 8.70 10.92
N TYR A 81 -7.38 7.98 10.64
CA TYR A 81 -6.30 8.48 9.81
C TYR A 81 -5.80 7.35 8.92
N PHE A 82 -4.92 7.68 7.97
CA PHE A 82 -4.35 6.69 7.06
C PHE A 82 -2.86 6.50 7.32
N LEU A 83 -2.44 5.23 7.33
CA LEU A 83 -1.03 4.88 7.29
C LEU A 83 -0.68 4.76 5.80
N CYS A 84 0.22 5.60 5.33
CA CYS A 84 0.49 5.78 3.90
C CYS A 84 1.81 5.15 3.51
N TRP A 85 1.79 4.34 2.45
CA TRP A 85 2.98 3.63 1.97
C TRP A 85 2.98 3.54 0.44
N ARG A 86 4.18 3.49 -0.12
CA ARG A 86 4.34 3.20 -1.55
C ARG A 86 5.55 2.30 -1.78
N LEU A 87 5.62 1.69 -2.97
CA LEU A 87 6.56 0.60 -3.26
C LEU A 87 8.04 0.95 -3.12
N ASP A 88 8.41 2.21 -3.29
CA ASP A 88 9.81 2.64 -3.17
C ASP A 88 10.24 2.86 -1.72
N GLU A 89 9.35 2.67 -0.77
CA GLU A 89 9.63 2.85 0.65
C GLU A 89 9.90 1.49 1.31
N ASP A 90 11.02 1.39 2.04
CA ASP A 90 11.44 0.13 2.67
C ASP A 90 10.53 -0.26 3.83
N ASP A 91 9.96 0.73 4.53
CA ASP A 91 9.12 0.49 5.68
C ASP A 91 7.98 1.49 5.70
N LEU A 92 7.00 1.23 6.56
CA LEU A 92 5.87 2.12 6.78
C LEU A 92 6.32 3.28 7.67
N GLY A 93 6.38 4.47 7.11
CA GLY A 93 6.93 5.62 7.82
C GLY A 93 6.09 6.88 7.83
N PHE A 94 4.88 6.85 7.25
CA PHE A 94 4.09 8.07 7.06
C PHE A 94 2.61 7.85 7.36
N TRP A 95 1.94 8.95 7.71
CA TRP A 95 0.50 8.98 7.91
C TRP A 95 -0.07 10.29 7.39
N HIS A 96 -1.38 10.32 7.11
CA HIS A 96 -2.08 11.56 6.77
C HIS A 96 -3.55 11.46 7.20
N LEU A 97 -4.19 12.61 7.34
CA LEU A 97 -5.63 12.64 7.58
C LEU A 97 -6.37 12.38 6.27
N PRO A 98 -7.61 11.87 6.34
CA PRO A 98 -8.39 11.58 5.12
C PRO A 98 -8.58 12.80 4.22
N SER A 99 -8.63 13.99 4.80
CA SER A 99 -8.81 15.23 4.04
C SER A 99 -7.55 15.74 3.36
N GLU A 100 -6.38 15.22 3.73
CA GLU A 100 -5.09 15.76 3.26
C GLU A 100 -4.50 15.03 2.07
N GLY A 101 -4.65 13.72 2.02
CA GLY A 101 -4.07 12.90 0.98
C GLY A 101 -2.55 12.85 1.02
N PHE A 102 -1.96 12.35 -0.06
CA PHE A 102 -0.51 12.15 -0.16
C PHE A 102 0.30 13.42 0.12
N PRO A 103 -0.05 14.61 -0.42
CA PRO A 103 0.74 15.80 -0.15
C PRO A 103 0.79 16.21 1.32
N GLY A 104 -0.16 15.74 2.12
CA GLY A 104 -0.20 16.05 3.55
C GLY A 104 0.47 15.02 4.44
N ARG A 105 1.26 14.11 3.86
CA ARG A 105 1.95 13.05 4.61
C ARG A 105 2.85 13.63 5.69
N LYS A 106 2.81 12.98 6.86
CA LYS A 106 3.65 13.33 8.00
C LYS A 106 4.42 12.08 8.45
N PRO A 107 5.66 12.23 8.90
CA PRO A 107 6.42 11.08 9.41
C PRO A 107 5.76 10.50 10.65
N LEU A 108 5.76 9.16 10.74
CA LEU A 108 5.33 8.49 11.96
C LEU A 108 6.34 8.74 13.08
N PRO A 109 5.88 8.88 14.33
CA PRO A 109 6.80 8.99 15.45
C PRO A 109 7.63 7.70 15.59
N ARG A 110 8.75 7.80 16.29
CA ARG A 110 9.63 6.66 16.53
C ARG A 110 8.90 5.54 17.24
N ASP A 111 8.03 5.87 18.18
CA ASP A 111 7.18 4.97 18.95
C ASP A 111 5.73 5.34 18.63
N PRO A 112 5.19 4.86 17.47
CA PRO A 112 3.90 5.34 16.98
C PRO A 112 2.69 4.84 17.76
N GLU A 113 2.88 3.89 18.63
CA GLU A 113 1.82 3.33 19.45
C GLU A 113 2.17 3.46 20.92
#